data_6516871c8c703a3681476ce3b3c4b313
#
_entry.id   6516871c8c703a3681476ce3b3c4b313
#
_cell.length_a   1.000
_cell.length_b   1.000
_cell.length_c   1.000
_cell.angle_alpha   90.00
_cell.angle_beta   90.00
_cell.angle_gamma   90.00
#
_symmetry.space_group_name_H-M   'P 1'
#
loop_
_entity.id
_entity.type
_entity.pdbx_description
1 polymer ?
#
loop_
_entity_poly.entity_id
_entity_poly.type
_entity_poly.pdbx_seq_one_letter_code
_entity_poly.pdbx_strand_id
1 'polypeptide(L)'
;GVPLDLATTFRSGARLGPAAIRAASVQLAELNLFPWGFDPFDDLAVIDYGDCWFDAHQPWTIRETIVQHARDIINHSDAKMLTFGGDHYITYPLLQAHAEKYGKPLSLLHFDAHCDTWPDDTEESLNHGTMFYKAIKNGLINPATSAQVGIRTWNSDFMGMNMLFAPWINENGVEATVQRIYDIIGDNPVYLTFDIDCLDPAFAPGTGTPVPGGLNSHTALSIIRKLGDLNIVGMDVVEVAPAYDHAEITAIAAAHVAADMLCLMRNKQVAGK
;
A
#
# COMPACT_ATOMS: atom_id res chain seq x y z
N GLY A 1 -3.98 -10.91 5.62
CA GLY A 1 -4.83 -9.71 5.75
C GLY A 1 -4.77 -9.09 7.13
N VAL A 2 -5.09 -7.80 7.23
CA VAL A 2 -5.23 -7.08 8.50
C VAL A 2 -6.59 -6.36 8.52
N PRO A 3 -7.67 -7.01 8.98
CA PRO A 3 -9.05 -6.52 8.88
C PRO A 3 -9.36 -5.46 9.96
N LEU A 4 -8.66 -4.31 9.94
CA LEU A 4 -8.85 -3.17 10.84
C LEU A 4 -9.65 -2.06 10.15
N ASP A 5 -10.55 -1.38 10.88
CA ASP A 5 -11.21 -0.13 10.46
C ASP A 5 -11.59 0.79 11.64
N LEU A 6 -10.81 0.69 12.70
CA LEU A 6 -10.98 1.53 13.90
C LEU A 6 -10.30 2.91 13.76
N ALA A 7 -9.41 3.05 12.79
CA ALA A 7 -8.67 4.30 12.58
C ALA A 7 -9.33 5.25 11.56
N THR A 8 -10.45 4.85 10.96
CA THR A 8 -11.16 5.62 9.92
C THR A 8 -11.81 6.89 10.46
N THR A 9 -11.77 7.96 9.66
CA THR A 9 -12.33 9.27 10.05
C THR A 9 -13.69 9.58 9.45
N PHE A 10 -14.12 8.83 8.41
CA PHE A 10 -15.41 9.08 7.74
C PHE A 10 -16.23 7.81 7.58
N ARG A 11 -15.95 6.96 6.60
CA ARG A 11 -16.72 5.75 6.30
C ARG A 11 -15.95 4.53 6.77
N SER A 12 -16.50 3.76 7.72
CA SER A 12 -15.95 2.46 8.11
C SER A 12 -16.36 1.37 7.13
N GLY A 13 -15.69 0.22 7.18
CA GLY A 13 -15.98 -0.95 6.34
C GLY A 13 -14.73 -1.56 5.70
N ALA A 14 -13.58 -0.89 5.79
CA ALA A 14 -12.32 -1.37 5.24
C ALA A 14 -11.87 -2.72 5.86
N ARG A 15 -12.32 -3.07 7.07
CA ARG A 15 -12.08 -4.40 7.67
C ARG A 15 -12.57 -5.57 6.81
N LEU A 16 -13.48 -5.32 5.86
CA LEU A 16 -13.96 -6.34 4.91
C LEU A 16 -13.10 -6.38 3.62
N GLY A 17 -12.16 -5.46 3.47
CA GLY A 17 -11.27 -5.36 2.31
C GLY A 17 -10.49 -6.63 2.01
N PRO A 18 -9.80 -7.26 2.99
CA PRO A 18 -9.02 -8.47 2.74
C PRO A 18 -9.86 -9.59 2.12
N ALA A 19 -11.06 -9.82 2.64
CA ALA A 19 -11.98 -10.85 2.11
C ALA A 19 -12.46 -10.51 0.69
N ALA A 20 -12.80 -9.25 0.43
CA ALA A 20 -13.27 -8.80 -0.89
C ALA A 20 -12.18 -8.89 -1.96
N ILE A 21 -10.94 -8.48 -1.63
CA ILE A 21 -9.80 -8.59 -2.54
C ILE A 21 -9.52 -10.06 -2.88
N ARG A 22 -9.52 -10.97 -1.90
CA ARG A 22 -9.36 -12.41 -2.14
C ARG A 22 -10.47 -12.96 -3.05
N ALA A 23 -11.74 -12.60 -2.80
CA ALA A 23 -12.85 -13.04 -3.64
C ALA A 23 -12.69 -12.52 -5.09
N ALA A 24 -12.33 -11.25 -5.27
CA ALA A 24 -12.11 -10.66 -6.58
C ALA A 24 -10.90 -11.26 -7.30
N SER A 25 -9.86 -11.71 -6.58
CA SER A 25 -8.63 -12.25 -7.18
C SER A 25 -8.83 -13.62 -7.85
N VAL A 26 -9.91 -14.35 -7.56
CA VAL A 26 -10.20 -15.66 -8.14
C VAL A 26 -10.22 -15.61 -9.68
N GLN A 27 -10.67 -14.49 -10.29
CA GLN A 27 -10.66 -14.33 -11.73
C GLN A 27 -9.26 -14.27 -12.36
N LEU A 28 -8.21 -14.06 -11.55
CA LEU A 28 -6.81 -13.97 -12.00
C LEU A 28 -6.06 -15.29 -11.80
N ALA A 29 -6.69 -16.29 -11.18
CA ALA A 29 -6.06 -17.57 -10.90
C ALA A 29 -5.80 -18.35 -12.18
N GLU A 30 -4.62 -19.01 -12.25
CA GLU A 30 -4.22 -19.88 -13.38
C GLU A 30 -4.19 -19.17 -14.74
N LEU A 31 -3.94 -17.84 -14.75
CA LEU A 31 -3.89 -17.04 -15.96
C LEU A 31 -2.53 -16.35 -16.12
N ASN A 32 -2.02 -16.35 -17.34
CA ASN A 32 -0.94 -15.43 -17.71
C ASN A 32 -1.46 -14.00 -17.63
N LEU A 33 -0.87 -13.20 -16.76
CA LEU A 33 -1.33 -11.83 -16.51
C LEU A 33 -0.88 -10.87 -17.61
N PHE A 34 -1.78 -9.99 -18.05
CA PHE A 34 -1.44 -8.92 -18.99
C PHE A 34 -0.86 -7.70 -18.22
N PRO A 35 0.22 -7.06 -18.70
CA PRO A 35 0.98 -7.33 -19.93
C PRO A 35 2.18 -8.29 -19.70
N TRP A 36 2.28 -8.92 -18.55
CA TRP A 36 3.44 -9.70 -18.11
C TRP A 36 3.69 -10.97 -18.95
N GLY A 37 2.62 -11.62 -19.45
CA GLY A 37 2.71 -12.82 -20.27
C GLY A 37 3.08 -14.09 -19.50
N PHE A 38 2.99 -14.08 -18.17
CA PHE A 38 3.22 -15.23 -17.29
C PHE A 38 2.26 -15.22 -16.11
N ASP A 39 2.11 -16.36 -15.45
CA ASP A 39 1.48 -16.51 -14.15
C ASP A 39 2.56 -16.38 -13.06
N PRO A 40 2.47 -15.40 -12.12
CA PRO A 40 3.48 -15.28 -11.05
C PRO A 40 3.52 -16.49 -10.12
N PHE A 41 2.44 -17.26 -10.01
CA PHE A 41 2.37 -18.46 -9.18
C PHE A 41 3.17 -19.65 -9.73
N ASP A 42 3.53 -19.64 -11.01
CA ASP A 42 4.40 -20.68 -11.60
C ASP A 42 5.83 -20.64 -11.01
N ASP A 43 6.31 -19.45 -10.65
CA ASP A 43 7.69 -19.23 -10.20
C ASP A 43 7.80 -18.83 -8.72
N LEU A 44 6.73 -18.28 -8.12
CA LEU A 44 6.71 -17.86 -6.73
C LEU A 44 6.02 -18.90 -5.84
N ALA A 45 6.63 -19.21 -4.71
CA ALA A 45 5.96 -19.93 -3.64
C ALA A 45 5.07 -18.94 -2.84
N VAL A 46 3.87 -18.68 -3.32
CA VAL A 46 2.92 -17.78 -2.66
C VAL A 46 2.09 -18.56 -1.64
N ILE A 47 1.98 -18.02 -0.43
CA ILE A 47 1.18 -18.59 0.66
C ILE A 47 0.20 -17.54 1.15
N ASP A 48 -1.10 -17.87 1.17
CA ASP A 48 -2.08 -17.07 1.92
C ASP A 48 -1.96 -17.45 3.41
N TYR A 49 -1.38 -16.55 4.18
CA TYR A 49 -1.14 -16.74 5.63
C TYR A 49 -2.41 -16.49 6.46
N GLY A 50 -3.50 -16.07 5.84
CA GLY A 50 -4.74 -15.71 6.51
C GLY A 50 -4.72 -14.28 7.05
N ASP A 51 -5.55 -14.02 8.04
CA ASP A 51 -5.71 -12.68 8.62
C ASP A 51 -5.05 -12.59 10.01
N CYS A 52 -4.47 -11.42 10.29
CA CYS A 52 -4.01 -11.05 11.63
C CYS A 52 -5.23 -10.95 12.56
N TRP A 53 -5.21 -11.73 13.63
CA TRP A 53 -6.25 -11.66 14.63
C TRP A 53 -5.86 -10.68 15.74
N PHE A 54 -6.76 -9.77 16.10
CA PHE A 54 -6.65 -8.86 17.23
C PHE A 54 -7.98 -8.65 17.93
N ASP A 55 -7.96 -8.26 19.20
CA ASP A 55 -9.15 -7.96 19.97
C ASP A 55 -9.54 -6.48 19.81
N ALA A 56 -10.61 -6.21 19.08
CA ALA A 56 -11.12 -4.85 18.89
C ALA A 56 -11.58 -4.17 20.19
N HIS A 57 -11.85 -4.93 21.26
CA HIS A 57 -12.17 -4.39 22.58
C HIS A 57 -10.94 -3.92 23.37
N GLN A 58 -9.73 -4.20 22.85
CA GLN A 58 -8.46 -3.80 23.42
C GLN A 58 -7.61 -3.01 22.41
N PRO A 59 -8.08 -1.83 21.94
CA PRO A 59 -7.45 -1.11 20.84
C PRO A 59 -5.99 -0.74 21.10
N TRP A 60 -5.59 -0.59 22.37
CA TRP A 60 -4.20 -0.32 22.75
C TRP A 60 -3.22 -1.48 22.47
N THR A 61 -3.72 -2.69 22.22
CA THR A 61 -2.89 -3.86 21.87
C THR A 61 -2.73 -4.05 20.37
N ILE A 62 -3.55 -3.42 19.54
CA ILE A 62 -3.66 -3.67 18.09
C ILE A 62 -2.33 -3.42 17.40
N ARG A 63 -1.67 -2.30 17.69
CA ARG A 63 -0.38 -1.95 17.07
C ARG A 63 0.64 -3.07 17.27
N GLU A 64 0.90 -3.45 18.52
CA GLU A 64 1.90 -4.48 18.83
C GLU A 64 1.50 -5.85 18.28
N THR A 65 0.21 -6.16 18.26
CA THR A 65 -0.28 -7.42 17.66
C THR A 65 0.04 -7.49 16.16
N ILE A 66 -0.17 -6.40 15.41
CA ILE A 66 0.17 -6.35 13.97
C ILE A 66 1.69 -6.41 13.78
N VAL A 67 2.47 -5.68 14.59
CA VAL A 67 3.94 -5.74 14.55
C VAL A 67 4.43 -7.15 14.77
N GLN A 68 3.92 -7.84 15.80
CA GLN A 68 4.34 -9.21 16.10
C GLN A 68 3.94 -10.20 15.00
N HIS A 69 2.72 -10.08 14.46
CA HIS A 69 2.28 -10.89 13.33
C HIS A 69 3.20 -10.73 12.11
N ALA A 70 3.57 -9.50 11.78
CA ALA A 70 4.51 -9.25 10.69
C ALA A 70 5.91 -9.81 10.99
N ARG A 71 6.43 -9.60 12.21
CA ARG A 71 7.72 -10.18 12.65
C ARG A 71 7.76 -11.69 12.51
N ASP A 72 6.69 -12.37 12.89
CA ASP A 72 6.60 -13.83 12.83
C ASP A 72 6.69 -14.34 11.39
N ILE A 73 6.19 -13.59 10.42
CA ILE A 73 6.28 -13.93 9.00
C ILE A 73 7.67 -13.60 8.44
N ILE A 74 8.11 -12.33 8.58
CA ILE A 74 9.29 -11.87 7.84
C ILE A 74 10.62 -12.30 8.47
N ASN A 75 10.70 -12.55 9.80
CA ASN A 75 11.95 -12.91 10.47
C ASN A 75 12.28 -14.40 10.37
N HIS A 76 11.26 -15.24 10.14
CA HIS A 76 11.47 -16.69 10.03
C HIS A 76 11.71 -17.17 8.57
N SER A 77 11.69 -16.24 7.61
CA SER A 77 11.87 -16.55 6.20
C SER A 77 12.44 -15.37 5.43
N ASP A 78 12.86 -15.61 4.19
CA ASP A 78 13.18 -14.57 3.22
C ASP A 78 11.95 -14.10 2.42
N ALA A 79 10.75 -14.53 2.84
CA ALA A 79 9.50 -14.16 2.20
C ALA A 79 9.27 -12.64 2.28
N LYS A 80 8.72 -12.09 1.21
CA LYS A 80 8.19 -10.74 1.16
C LYS A 80 6.72 -10.77 1.53
N MET A 81 6.26 -9.80 2.30
CA MET A 81 4.84 -9.67 2.61
C MET A 81 4.14 -8.78 1.58
N LEU A 82 2.98 -9.27 1.12
CA LEU A 82 1.94 -8.46 0.51
C LEU A 82 0.73 -8.53 1.43
N THR A 83 0.36 -7.40 2.02
CA THR A 83 -0.71 -7.33 3.01
C THR A 83 -1.97 -6.72 2.41
N PHE A 84 -3.14 -7.31 2.65
CA PHE A 84 -4.43 -6.69 2.36
C PHE A 84 -4.96 -6.01 3.61
N GLY A 85 -5.12 -4.69 3.56
CA GLY A 85 -5.69 -3.92 4.65
C GLY A 85 -7.23 -3.95 4.63
N GLY A 86 -7.70 -3.58 5.63
CA GLY A 86 -8.17 -2.61 6.52
C GLY A 86 -7.88 -1.15 6.13
N ASP A 87 -8.05 -0.34 7.12
CA ASP A 87 -7.70 1.07 6.99
C ASP A 87 -6.18 1.28 6.89
N HIS A 88 -5.76 2.45 6.42
CA HIS A 88 -4.35 2.73 6.12
C HIS A 88 -3.45 2.78 7.37
N TYR A 89 -4.00 2.89 8.58
CA TYR A 89 -3.21 2.85 9.82
C TYR A 89 -2.34 1.58 9.91
N ILE A 90 -2.77 0.46 9.34
CA ILE A 90 -2.04 -0.81 9.41
C ILE A 90 -0.61 -0.71 8.88
N THR A 91 -0.35 0.21 7.95
CA THR A 91 0.97 0.41 7.36
C THR A 91 2.00 0.87 8.39
N TYR A 92 1.59 1.63 9.43
CA TYR A 92 2.51 2.07 10.48
C TYR A 92 3.14 0.90 11.28
N PRO A 93 2.38 -0.03 11.88
CA PRO A 93 2.95 -1.21 12.52
C PRO A 93 3.70 -2.15 11.54
N LEU A 94 3.27 -2.25 10.29
CA LEU A 94 3.99 -3.02 9.27
C LEU A 94 5.36 -2.39 8.97
N LEU A 95 5.45 -1.06 8.87
CA LEU A 95 6.72 -0.34 8.74
C LEU A 95 7.64 -0.57 9.94
N GLN A 96 7.12 -0.64 11.17
CA GLN A 96 7.93 -0.95 12.35
C GLN A 96 8.64 -2.29 12.20
N ALA A 97 7.91 -3.35 11.84
CA ALA A 97 8.48 -4.68 11.65
C ALA A 97 9.50 -4.72 10.49
N HIS A 98 9.19 -4.09 9.37
CA HIS A 98 10.08 -4.05 8.21
C HIS A 98 11.35 -3.22 8.47
N ALA A 99 11.22 -2.05 9.12
CA ALA A 99 12.35 -1.22 9.49
C ALA A 99 13.33 -1.94 10.45
N GLU A 100 12.82 -2.80 11.32
CA GLU A 100 13.66 -3.64 12.17
C GLU A 100 14.45 -4.68 11.37
N LYS A 101 13.81 -5.34 10.40
CA LYS A 101 14.46 -6.37 9.56
C LYS A 101 15.46 -5.78 8.57
N TYR A 102 15.07 -4.72 7.86
CA TYR A 102 15.82 -4.20 6.71
C TYR A 102 16.70 -2.98 7.03
N GLY A 103 16.67 -2.53 8.27
CA GLY A 103 17.38 -1.33 8.72
C GLY A 103 16.52 -0.07 8.59
N LYS A 104 16.74 0.87 9.48
CA LYS A 104 16.07 2.18 9.50
C LYS A 104 16.98 3.24 8.88
N PRO A 105 16.38 4.27 8.29
CA PRO A 105 15.00 4.39 7.81
C PRO A 105 14.79 3.70 6.45
N LEU A 106 13.56 3.26 6.17
CA LEU A 106 13.15 2.80 4.84
C LEU A 106 12.77 4.00 3.95
N SER A 107 12.77 3.83 2.66
CA SER A 107 11.99 4.68 1.76
C SER A 107 10.53 4.24 1.76
N LEU A 108 9.60 5.18 1.56
CA LEU A 108 8.19 4.93 1.38
C LEU A 108 7.80 5.30 -0.05
N LEU A 109 7.11 4.40 -0.75
CA LEU A 109 6.39 4.71 -1.98
C LEU A 109 4.91 4.58 -1.69
N HIS A 110 4.22 5.70 -1.61
CA HIS A 110 2.85 5.82 -1.13
C HIS A 110 1.94 6.33 -2.24
N PHE A 111 0.99 5.49 -2.67
CA PHE A 111 -0.09 5.87 -3.59
C PHE A 111 -1.34 6.19 -2.78
N ASP A 112 -1.90 7.41 -2.94
CA ASP A 112 -3.01 7.88 -2.12
C ASP A 112 -3.61 9.19 -2.66
N ALA A 113 -4.82 9.52 -2.27
CA ALA A 113 -5.37 10.88 -2.37
C ALA A 113 -4.88 11.81 -1.27
N HIS A 114 -4.47 11.24 -0.13
CA HIS A 114 -4.11 11.89 1.12
C HIS A 114 -2.61 11.75 1.41
N CYS A 115 -2.05 12.70 2.15
CA CYS A 115 -0.63 12.60 2.53
C CYS A 115 -0.38 11.79 3.81
N ASP A 116 -1.39 11.64 4.65
CA ASP A 116 -1.37 10.93 5.94
C ASP A 116 -0.25 11.37 6.90
N THR A 117 0.15 12.64 6.74
CA THR A 117 1.17 13.31 7.56
C THR A 117 0.58 14.43 8.42
N TRP A 118 -0.75 14.42 8.68
CA TRP A 118 -1.35 15.39 9.60
C TRP A 118 -0.77 15.24 11.00
N PRO A 119 -0.48 16.35 11.70
CA PRO A 119 0.15 16.30 13.02
C PRO A 119 -0.70 15.54 14.04
N ASP A 120 -0.06 14.59 14.73
CA ASP A 120 -0.65 13.82 15.83
C ASP A 120 0.44 13.42 16.81
N ASP A 121 0.50 14.10 17.93
CA ASP A 121 1.47 13.81 19.00
C ASP A 121 0.93 12.82 20.06
N THR A 122 -0.28 12.26 19.84
CA THR A 122 -0.86 11.23 20.71
C THR A 122 -0.32 9.86 20.31
N GLU A 123 0.62 9.32 21.06
CA GLU A 123 1.33 8.10 20.70
C GLU A 123 0.42 6.88 20.46
N GLU A 124 -0.64 6.74 21.25
CA GLU A 124 -1.54 5.59 21.22
C GLU A 124 -2.74 5.77 20.28
N SER A 125 -2.87 6.91 19.58
CA SER A 125 -4.01 7.12 18.69
C SER A 125 -3.94 6.18 17.49
N LEU A 126 -5.10 5.61 17.16
CA LEU A 126 -5.34 4.92 15.90
C LEU A 126 -5.98 5.93 14.95
N ASN A 127 -5.24 6.36 13.92
CA ASN A 127 -5.74 7.32 12.94
C ASN A 127 -5.03 7.12 11.59
N HIS A 128 -5.81 6.87 10.54
CA HIS A 128 -5.31 6.59 9.22
C HIS A 128 -4.73 7.80 8.48
N GLY A 129 -5.04 9.03 8.93
CA GLY A 129 -4.51 10.27 8.35
C GLY A 129 -3.22 10.78 8.99
N THR A 130 -2.71 10.12 10.04
CA THR A 130 -1.59 10.67 10.84
C THR A 130 -0.41 9.70 10.98
N MET A 131 -0.55 8.47 10.47
CA MET A 131 0.43 7.42 10.73
C MET A 131 1.80 7.70 10.11
N PHE A 132 1.90 8.39 8.96
CA PHE A 132 3.20 8.74 8.38
C PHE A 132 3.87 9.92 9.07
N TYR A 133 3.10 10.83 9.71
CA TYR A 133 3.69 11.79 10.64
C TYR A 133 4.47 11.07 11.75
N LYS A 134 3.86 10.04 12.36
CA LYS A 134 4.51 9.22 13.39
C LYS A 134 5.69 8.42 12.84
N ALA A 135 5.54 7.82 11.66
CA ALA A 135 6.59 7.04 11.02
C ALA A 135 7.85 7.88 10.74
N ILE A 136 7.69 9.13 10.29
CA ILE A 136 8.79 10.08 10.09
C ILE A 136 9.43 10.45 11.42
N LYS A 137 8.63 10.88 12.41
CA LYS A 137 9.13 11.27 13.73
C LYS A 137 9.89 10.16 14.44
N ASN A 138 9.44 8.92 14.27
CA ASN A 138 10.08 7.74 14.87
C ASN A 138 11.24 7.16 14.02
N GLY A 139 11.61 7.84 12.92
CA GLY A 139 12.73 7.43 12.07
C GLY A 139 12.52 6.09 11.37
N LEU A 140 11.27 5.69 11.10
CA LEU A 140 10.96 4.48 10.36
C LEU A 140 11.13 4.67 8.87
N ILE A 141 10.83 5.88 8.37
CA ILE A 141 10.99 6.26 6.97
C ILE A 141 11.85 7.51 6.81
N ASN A 142 12.57 7.60 5.70
CA ASN A 142 13.31 8.78 5.29
C ASN A 142 12.48 9.59 4.28
N PRO A 143 11.92 10.75 4.66
CA PRO A 143 11.09 11.52 3.75
C PRO A 143 11.85 12.00 2.48
N ALA A 144 13.15 12.28 2.60
CA ALA A 144 13.94 12.76 1.47
C ALA A 144 14.08 11.72 0.32
N THR A 145 13.98 10.42 0.64
CA THR A 145 14.02 9.31 -0.31
C THR A 145 12.67 8.62 -0.48
N SER A 146 11.59 9.27 -0.06
CA SER A 146 10.22 8.77 -0.13
C SER A 146 9.37 9.62 -1.05
N ALA A 147 8.43 8.98 -1.75
CA ALA A 147 7.52 9.63 -2.69
C ALA A 147 6.06 9.34 -2.37
N GLN A 148 5.19 10.34 -2.48
CA GLN A 148 3.74 10.23 -2.40
C GLN A 148 3.12 10.54 -3.76
N VAL A 149 2.28 9.63 -4.26
CA VAL A 149 1.79 9.59 -5.65
C VAL A 149 0.26 9.68 -5.68
N GLY A 150 -0.28 10.66 -6.37
CA GLY A 150 -1.73 10.82 -6.53
C GLY A 150 -2.37 11.81 -5.58
N ILE A 151 -1.58 12.44 -4.72
CA ILE A 151 -2.07 13.36 -3.67
C ILE A 151 -2.85 14.52 -4.27
N ARG A 152 -4.01 14.81 -3.66
CA ARG A 152 -4.90 15.90 -4.07
C ARG A 152 -5.72 16.49 -2.92
N THR A 153 -5.27 16.24 -1.69
CA THR A 153 -5.75 16.90 -0.48
C THR A 153 -4.69 17.85 0.08
N TRP A 154 -5.13 18.84 0.83
CA TRP A 154 -4.23 19.88 1.38
C TRP A 154 -3.69 19.47 2.75
N ASN A 155 -2.40 19.68 2.96
CA ASN A 155 -1.77 19.73 4.27
C ASN A 155 -0.84 20.96 4.31
N SER A 156 -0.69 21.58 5.46
CA SER A 156 0.23 22.72 5.67
C SER A 156 1.70 22.31 5.71
N ASP A 157 1.99 21.05 6.06
CA ASP A 157 3.34 20.48 6.12
C ASP A 157 3.32 19.01 5.66
N PHE A 158 4.04 18.71 4.59
CA PHE A 158 4.22 17.35 4.07
C PHE A 158 5.47 16.66 4.66
N MET A 159 6.02 17.17 5.75
CA MET A 159 7.14 16.59 6.50
C MET A 159 8.40 16.28 5.65
N GLY A 160 8.62 17.01 4.57
CA GLY A 160 9.74 16.81 3.66
C GLY A 160 9.58 15.66 2.68
N MET A 161 8.38 15.08 2.56
CA MET A 161 8.06 14.06 1.55
C MET A 161 8.07 14.67 0.13
N ASN A 162 8.45 13.88 -0.86
CA ASN A 162 8.39 14.27 -2.26
C ASN A 162 6.98 14.01 -2.82
N MET A 163 6.29 15.06 -3.22
CA MET A 163 4.88 15.03 -3.63
C MET A 163 4.76 14.94 -5.15
N LEU A 164 4.14 13.88 -5.65
CA LEU A 164 3.67 13.76 -7.04
C LEU A 164 2.15 13.89 -7.04
N PHE A 165 1.69 15.13 -7.15
CA PHE A 165 0.26 15.46 -7.10
C PHE A 165 -0.50 14.87 -8.31
N ALA A 166 -1.75 14.45 -8.11
CA ALA A 166 -2.57 13.89 -9.18
C ALA A 166 -2.69 14.80 -10.42
N PRO A 167 -2.88 16.12 -10.31
CA PRO A 167 -2.89 17.01 -11.48
C PRO A 167 -1.57 16.95 -12.27
N TRP A 168 -0.43 16.97 -11.58
CA TRP A 168 0.86 16.87 -12.24
C TRP A 168 1.06 15.55 -12.98
N ILE A 169 0.63 14.42 -12.37
CA ILE A 169 0.70 13.10 -13.01
C ILE A 169 -0.18 13.06 -14.27
N ASN A 170 -1.41 13.60 -14.19
CA ASN A 170 -2.33 13.63 -15.31
C ASN A 170 -1.79 14.49 -16.48
N GLU A 171 -1.02 15.54 -16.20
CA GLU A 171 -0.41 16.42 -17.21
C GLU A 171 0.87 15.83 -17.83
N ASN A 172 1.72 15.15 -17.02
CA ASN A 172 3.04 14.70 -17.44
C ASN A 172 3.11 13.20 -17.80
N GLY A 173 2.13 12.41 -17.38
CA GLY A 173 1.96 11.01 -17.76
C GLY A 173 2.83 10.02 -16.99
N VAL A 174 2.69 8.74 -17.37
CA VAL A 174 3.28 7.59 -16.69
C VAL A 174 4.82 7.63 -16.67
N GLU A 175 5.44 7.88 -17.82
CA GLU A 175 6.91 7.81 -17.93
C GLU A 175 7.60 8.85 -17.06
N ALA A 176 7.11 10.10 -17.05
CA ALA A 176 7.65 11.15 -16.22
C ALA A 176 7.49 10.83 -14.72
N THR A 177 6.34 10.24 -14.35
CA THR A 177 6.05 9.83 -12.97
C THR A 177 7.01 8.73 -12.52
N VAL A 178 7.20 7.70 -13.34
CA VAL A 178 8.10 6.58 -13.04
C VAL A 178 9.54 7.06 -12.91
N GLN A 179 10.02 7.89 -13.84
CA GLN A 179 11.37 8.46 -13.75
C GLN A 179 11.55 9.24 -12.45
N ARG A 180 10.57 10.06 -12.08
CA ARG A 180 10.63 10.84 -10.84
C ARG A 180 10.65 9.95 -9.59
N ILE A 181 9.92 8.84 -9.58
CA ILE A 181 9.96 7.85 -8.48
C ILE A 181 11.37 7.26 -8.36
N TYR A 182 11.99 6.85 -9.47
CA TYR A 182 13.35 6.32 -9.45
C TYR A 182 14.39 7.35 -8.99
N ASP A 183 14.27 8.60 -9.44
CA ASP A 183 15.19 9.69 -9.04
C ASP A 183 15.13 9.97 -7.53
N ILE A 184 13.94 9.80 -6.91
CA ILE A 184 13.74 10.03 -5.48
C ILE A 184 14.19 8.83 -4.65
N ILE A 185 13.79 7.62 -5.01
CA ILE A 185 14.00 6.42 -4.19
C ILE A 185 15.40 5.84 -4.39
N GLY A 186 15.91 5.81 -5.64
CA GLY A 186 17.17 5.18 -5.97
C GLY A 186 17.21 3.70 -5.57
N ASP A 187 18.34 3.26 -5.02
CA ASP A 187 18.59 1.87 -4.60
C ASP A 187 18.13 1.58 -3.14
N ASN A 188 17.50 2.53 -2.48
CA ASN A 188 17.09 2.36 -1.07
C ASN A 188 16.05 1.26 -0.92
N PRO A 189 16.06 0.52 0.21
CA PRO A 189 14.98 -0.39 0.54
C PRO A 189 13.67 0.40 0.70
N VAL A 190 12.65 0.02 -0.08
CA VAL A 190 11.38 0.74 -0.15
C VAL A 190 10.21 -0.14 0.27
N TYR A 191 9.34 0.40 1.11
CA TYR A 191 8.03 -0.14 1.39
C TYR A 191 7.01 0.52 0.47
N LEU A 192 6.24 -0.28 -0.27
CA LEU A 192 5.20 0.20 -1.18
C LEU A 192 3.83 0.02 -0.54
N THR A 193 3.10 1.11 -0.35
CA THR A 193 1.72 1.10 0.12
C THR A 193 0.80 1.71 -0.92
N PHE A 194 -0.32 1.04 -1.17
CA PHE A 194 -1.30 1.46 -2.14
C PHE A 194 -2.67 1.62 -1.48
N ASP A 195 -3.01 2.88 -1.17
CA ASP A 195 -4.38 3.23 -0.84
C ASP A 195 -5.22 3.22 -2.11
N ILE A 196 -6.34 2.51 -2.07
CA ILE A 196 -7.20 2.38 -3.24
C ILE A 196 -7.84 3.71 -3.64
N ASP A 197 -7.94 4.68 -2.73
CA ASP A 197 -8.47 6.00 -3.01
C ASP A 197 -7.53 6.92 -3.80
N CYS A 198 -6.28 6.48 -4.03
CA CYS A 198 -5.40 7.05 -5.06
C CYS A 198 -6.10 7.08 -6.43
N LEU A 199 -6.94 6.07 -6.70
CA LEU A 199 -7.79 6.05 -7.88
C LEU A 199 -8.92 7.07 -7.75
N ASP A 200 -9.37 7.60 -8.89
CA ASP A 200 -10.58 8.43 -8.91
C ASP A 200 -11.81 7.60 -8.51
N PRO A 201 -12.78 8.18 -7.78
CA PRO A 201 -14.01 7.49 -7.38
C PRO A 201 -14.82 6.89 -8.54
N ALA A 202 -14.58 7.33 -9.77
CA ALA A 202 -15.17 6.71 -10.96
C ALA A 202 -14.62 5.29 -11.22
N PHE A 203 -13.42 4.95 -10.71
CA PHE A 203 -12.75 3.67 -10.87
C PHE A 203 -12.70 2.87 -9.57
N ALA A 204 -12.75 3.53 -8.42
CA ALA A 204 -12.70 2.91 -7.09
C ALA A 204 -13.65 3.65 -6.12
N PRO A 205 -14.98 3.46 -6.24
CA PRO A 205 -15.94 4.09 -5.33
C PRO A 205 -15.96 3.45 -3.94
N GLY A 206 -15.49 2.21 -3.81
CA GLY A 206 -15.55 1.40 -2.59
C GLY A 206 -14.41 1.71 -1.63
N THR A 207 -14.35 2.94 -1.14
CA THR A 207 -13.35 3.39 -0.15
C THR A 207 -13.97 4.33 0.90
N GLY A 208 -13.22 4.57 1.97
CA GLY A 208 -13.66 5.37 3.11
C GLY A 208 -13.68 6.88 2.84
N THR A 209 -12.66 7.39 2.19
CA THR A 209 -12.42 8.85 2.00
C THR A 209 -12.16 9.22 0.53
N PRO A 210 -13.12 8.94 -0.40
CA PRO A 210 -12.91 9.18 -1.82
C PRO A 210 -12.76 10.66 -2.15
N VAL A 211 -11.80 11.01 -3.00
CA VAL A 211 -11.55 12.37 -3.49
C VAL A 211 -11.57 12.39 -5.02
N PRO A 212 -12.39 13.23 -5.69
CA PRO A 212 -12.38 13.36 -7.15
C PRO A 212 -11.07 13.92 -7.73
N GLY A 213 -10.80 13.64 -9.00
CA GLY A 213 -9.58 14.09 -9.68
C GLY A 213 -8.39 13.16 -9.52
N GLY A 214 -8.64 11.90 -9.15
CA GLY A 214 -7.62 10.87 -8.95
C GLY A 214 -7.06 10.27 -10.23
N LEU A 215 -6.25 9.23 -10.06
CA LEU A 215 -5.71 8.46 -11.18
C LEU A 215 -6.79 7.53 -11.74
N ASN A 216 -6.78 7.34 -13.04
CA ASN A 216 -7.54 6.24 -13.64
C ASN A 216 -6.77 4.92 -13.43
N SER A 217 -7.47 3.79 -13.52
CA SER A 217 -6.87 2.46 -13.31
C SER A 217 -5.72 2.15 -14.27
N HIS A 218 -5.81 2.60 -15.55
CA HIS A 218 -4.73 2.43 -16.52
C HIS A 218 -3.44 3.14 -16.09
N THR A 219 -3.54 4.40 -15.66
CA THR A 219 -2.38 5.18 -15.22
C THR A 219 -1.72 4.54 -13.99
N ALA A 220 -2.50 4.19 -12.96
CA ALA A 220 -1.96 3.60 -11.73
C ALA A 220 -1.29 2.24 -11.99
N LEU A 221 -1.95 1.31 -12.70
CA LEU A 221 -1.37 0.01 -13.05
C LEU A 221 -0.13 0.17 -13.95
N SER A 222 -0.14 1.12 -14.90
CA SER A 222 1.02 1.36 -15.78
C SER A 222 2.24 1.89 -15.01
N ILE A 223 2.03 2.70 -13.98
CA ILE A 223 3.11 3.15 -13.10
C ILE A 223 3.67 1.94 -12.33
N ILE A 224 2.80 1.17 -11.62
CA ILE A 224 3.23 0.02 -10.82
C ILE A 224 4.06 -0.96 -11.66
N ARG A 225 3.60 -1.33 -12.85
CA ARG A 225 4.26 -2.27 -13.77
C ARG A 225 5.68 -1.89 -14.17
N LYS A 226 6.05 -0.63 -14.02
CA LYS A 226 7.38 -0.10 -14.37
C LYS A 226 8.32 0.06 -13.17
N LEU A 227 7.93 -0.40 -11.97
CA LEU A 227 8.71 -0.28 -10.72
C LEU A 227 9.64 -1.47 -10.45
N GLY A 228 9.92 -2.32 -11.45
CA GLY A 228 10.63 -3.58 -11.28
C GLY A 228 12.06 -3.47 -10.72
N ASP A 229 12.74 -2.35 -10.93
CA ASP A 229 14.11 -2.15 -10.46
C ASP A 229 14.19 -1.64 -9.01
N LEU A 230 13.08 -1.20 -8.41
CA LEU A 230 13.06 -0.77 -7.01
C LEU A 230 13.36 -1.94 -6.05
N ASN A 231 14.06 -1.63 -4.96
CA ASN A 231 14.32 -2.58 -3.89
C ASN A 231 13.12 -2.70 -2.93
N ILE A 232 12.00 -3.26 -3.41
CA ILE A 232 10.76 -3.41 -2.64
C ILE A 232 10.96 -4.47 -1.55
N VAL A 233 10.76 -4.09 -0.29
CA VAL A 233 10.96 -4.96 0.88
C VAL A 233 9.66 -5.45 1.51
N GLY A 234 8.55 -4.75 1.29
CA GLY A 234 7.21 -5.11 1.72
C GLY A 234 6.17 -4.29 0.98
N MET A 235 4.92 -4.73 0.98
CA MET A 235 3.83 -4.07 0.25
C MET A 235 2.51 -4.26 0.97
N ASP A 236 1.60 -3.30 0.75
CA ASP A 236 0.20 -3.45 1.12
C ASP A 236 -0.76 -2.78 0.12
N VAL A 237 -2.03 -3.21 0.17
CA VAL A 237 -3.17 -2.58 -0.51
C VAL A 237 -4.24 -2.36 0.54
N VAL A 238 -4.67 -1.10 0.72
CA VAL A 238 -5.49 -0.67 1.85
C VAL A 238 -6.75 0.10 1.43
N GLU A 239 -7.62 0.38 2.38
CA GLU A 239 -8.83 1.22 2.29
C GLU A 239 -9.92 0.70 1.36
N VAL A 240 -9.87 -0.57 0.93
CA VAL A 240 -10.99 -1.18 0.20
C VAL A 240 -12.16 -1.40 1.15
N ALA A 241 -13.25 -0.66 0.96
CA ALA A 241 -14.47 -0.71 1.75
C ALA A 241 -15.66 -1.22 0.91
N PRO A 242 -15.91 -2.54 0.87
CA PRO A 242 -16.86 -3.17 -0.05
C PRO A 242 -18.30 -2.67 0.11
N ALA A 243 -18.67 -2.14 1.28
CA ALA A 243 -20.01 -1.58 1.52
C ALA A 243 -20.34 -0.38 0.62
N TYR A 244 -19.33 0.30 0.08
CA TYR A 244 -19.49 1.46 -0.81
C TYR A 244 -19.12 1.13 -2.25
N ASP A 245 -18.73 -0.13 -2.52
CA ASP A 245 -18.36 -0.57 -3.86
C ASP A 245 -19.59 -0.82 -4.73
N HIS A 246 -19.40 -0.76 -6.04
CA HIS A 246 -20.43 -1.08 -7.02
C HIS A 246 -19.93 -2.16 -7.96
N ALA A 247 -20.64 -3.28 -8.01
CA ALA A 247 -20.26 -4.44 -8.83
C ALA A 247 -18.79 -4.87 -8.62
N GLU A 248 -18.28 -4.73 -7.41
CA GLU A 248 -16.93 -5.14 -6.99
C GLU A 248 -15.78 -4.45 -7.76
N ILE A 249 -16.04 -3.34 -8.47
CA ILE A 249 -15.02 -2.69 -9.33
C ILE A 249 -13.80 -2.23 -8.53
N THR A 250 -13.98 -1.81 -7.28
CA THR A 250 -12.87 -1.43 -6.40
C THR A 250 -12.07 -2.64 -5.93
N ALA A 251 -12.75 -3.70 -5.48
CA ALA A 251 -12.08 -4.94 -5.08
C ALA A 251 -11.34 -5.60 -6.25
N ILE A 252 -11.90 -5.55 -7.47
CA ILE A 252 -11.25 -6.01 -8.71
C ILE A 252 -10.00 -5.17 -8.99
N ALA A 253 -10.08 -3.84 -8.89
CA ALA A 253 -8.92 -2.97 -9.09
C ALA A 253 -7.80 -3.29 -8.08
N ALA A 254 -8.14 -3.46 -6.81
CA ALA A 254 -7.20 -3.84 -5.75
C ALA A 254 -6.55 -5.21 -6.00
N ALA A 255 -7.32 -6.20 -6.46
CA ALA A 255 -6.80 -7.52 -6.83
C ALA A 255 -5.79 -7.43 -8.00
N HIS A 256 -6.06 -6.59 -9.00
CA HIS A 256 -5.11 -6.36 -10.10
C HIS A 256 -3.83 -5.64 -9.64
N VAL A 257 -3.93 -4.65 -8.76
CA VAL A 257 -2.77 -4.01 -8.13
C VAL A 257 -1.92 -5.05 -7.40
N ALA A 258 -2.54 -5.88 -6.57
CA ALA A 258 -1.87 -6.95 -5.85
C ALA A 258 -1.19 -7.97 -6.78
N ALA A 259 -1.86 -8.36 -7.87
CA ALA A 259 -1.30 -9.27 -8.86
C ALA A 259 -0.09 -8.66 -9.59
N ASP A 260 -0.16 -7.38 -9.98
CA ASP A 260 1.00 -6.65 -10.55
C ASP A 260 2.17 -6.58 -9.54
N MET A 261 1.91 -6.40 -8.24
CA MET A 261 2.93 -6.45 -7.19
C MET A 261 3.60 -7.83 -7.09
N LEU A 262 2.85 -8.94 -7.21
CA LEU A 262 3.43 -10.28 -7.29
C LEU A 262 4.31 -10.46 -8.55
N CYS A 263 3.87 -9.92 -9.68
CA CYS A 263 4.66 -9.96 -10.92
C CYS A 263 5.99 -9.19 -10.79
N LEU A 264 6.02 -8.06 -10.09
CA LEU A 264 7.25 -7.32 -9.78
C LEU A 264 8.22 -8.19 -8.95
N MET A 265 7.72 -8.87 -7.92
CA MET A 265 8.53 -9.78 -7.09
C MET A 265 9.11 -10.93 -7.91
N ARG A 266 8.30 -11.57 -8.76
CA ARG A 266 8.71 -12.66 -9.63
C ARG A 266 9.83 -12.22 -10.58
N ASN A 267 9.69 -11.08 -11.25
CA ASN A 267 10.71 -10.59 -12.18
C ASN A 267 12.05 -10.36 -11.48
N LYS A 268 12.05 -9.80 -10.28
CA LYS A 268 13.27 -9.58 -9.50
C LYS A 268 13.93 -10.91 -9.07
N GLN A 269 13.14 -11.91 -8.71
CA GLN A 269 13.65 -13.25 -8.33
C GLN A 269 14.28 -13.97 -9.52
N VAL A 270 13.71 -13.86 -10.70
CA VAL A 270 14.23 -14.49 -11.91
C VAL A 270 15.47 -13.78 -12.45
N ALA A 271 15.53 -12.45 -12.39
CA ALA A 271 16.69 -11.67 -12.80
C ALA A 271 17.91 -11.84 -11.87
N GLY A 272 17.69 -12.28 -10.62
CA GLY A 272 18.76 -12.52 -9.64
C GLY A 272 19.33 -13.96 -9.65
N LYS A 273 18.78 -14.83 -10.51
CA LYS A 273 19.27 -16.20 -10.77
C LYS A 273 20.17 -16.20 -12.01
#